data_caa36ff47a592659e096eaa98fcf1f40
#
_entry.id   caa36ff47a592659e096eaa98fcf1f40
#
_cell.length_a   1.000
_cell.length_b   1.000
_cell.length_c   1.000
_cell.angle_alpha   90.00
_cell.angle_beta   90.00
_cell.angle_gamma   90.00
#
_symmetry.space_group_name_H-M   'P 1'
#
loop_
_entity.id
_entity.type
_entity.pdbx_description
1 polymer ?
#
loop_
_entity_poly.entity_id
_entity_poly.type
_entity_poly.pdbx_seq_one_letter_code
_entity_poly.pdbx_strand_id
1 'polypeptide(L)'
;EATWTDPLTGSSVEVISNQSESDVFEGWAGSFLYIDEPCRRDIYIACIRGLVDTNGKVYIGATLLKEAWIDQDISDKAIENNSISTVHGEIYDNVGYGLTLEGVEAFKSKLNEDEIQTRIYVIPAYKAGLVTPLDREKHIIKRFEVSSLWPVDIAIDVHPKEAQHIMFMVTNPNNFKYVCDEIIGHGDGYWIADQIIKRVKIRNYRINRIIIDPLAKGDSNNPQSLFEKIGEALWAYGYLLEVACKDKEQGIIMMNGLLRTENNIPALFFFNDCTESIKQINGWLYDDNGKPKKVNDHQAEN
;
A
#
# COMPACT_ATOMS: atom_id res chain seq x y z
N GLU A 1 -1.34 29.75 -20.93
CA GLU A 1 -1.90 28.96 -22.04
C GLU A 1 -1.15 29.32 -23.32
N ALA A 2 -0.56 28.35 -24.00
CA ALA A 2 0.17 28.54 -25.24
C ALA A 2 -0.17 27.41 -26.21
N THR A 3 -0.50 27.78 -27.44
CA THR A 3 -0.80 26.80 -28.50
C THR A 3 0.18 26.99 -29.65
N TRP A 4 0.75 25.89 -30.10
CA TRP A 4 1.57 25.83 -31.31
C TRP A 4 0.91 24.89 -32.31
N THR A 5 0.85 25.28 -33.57
CA THR A 5 0.27 24.48 -34.64
C THR A 5 1.25 24.31 -35.77
N ASP A 6 1.50 23.06 -36.18
CA ASP A 6 2.29 22.78 -37.36
C ASP A 6 1.50 23.16 -38.63
N PRO A 7 1.99 24.10 -39.45
CA PRO A 7 1.28 24.58 -40.62
C PRO A 7 1.17 23.55 -41.75
N LEU A 8 1.98 22.50 -41.71
CA LEU A 8 1.99 21.46 -42.76
C LEU A 8 1.00 20.34 -42.48
N THR A 9 0.91 19.91 -41.23
CA THR A 9 0.08 18.76 -40.83
C THR A 9 -1.23 19.17 -40.15
N GLY A 10 -1.30 20.42 -39.68
CA GLY A 10 -2.41 20.87 -38.83
C GLY A 10 -2.38 20.32 -37.40
N SER A 11 -1.35 19.55 -37.05
CA SER A 11 -1.19 19.05 -35.69
C SER A 11 -0.91 20.19 -34.71
N SER A 12 -1.49 20.16 -33.52
CA SER A 12 -1.31 21.21 -32.52
C SER A 12 -0.87 20.62 -31.18
N VAL A 13 -0.08 21.42 -30.46
CA VAL A 13 0.28 21.18 -29.07
C VAL A 13 -0.24 22.36 -28.26
N GLU A 14 -0.97 22.05 -27.21
CA GLU A 14 -1.48 23.03 -26.27
C GLU A 14 -0.79 22.83 -24.91
N VAL A 15 -0.31 23.90 -24.31
CA VAL A 15 0.38 23.89 -23.02
C VAL A 15 -0.44 24.68 -22.02
N ILE A 16 -0.86 24.01 -20.96
CA ILE A 16 -1.70 24.57 -19.90
C ILE A 16 -1.00 24.33 -18.56
N SER A 17 -1.05 25.33 -17.66
CA SER A 17 -0.49 25.16 -16.32
C SER A 17 -1.30 24.16 -15.50
N ASN A 18 -0.63 23.21 -14.85
CA ASN A 18 -1.26 22.27 -13.92
C ASN A 18 -1.78 22.90 -12.61
N GLN A 19 -1.60 24.22 -12.45
CA GLN A 19 -2.19 25.00 -11.35
C GLN A 19 -3.52 25.67 -11.75
N SER A 20 -3.95 25.51 -13.01
CA SER A 20 -5.25 26.01 -13.46
C SER A 20 -6.41 25.23 -12.81
N GLU A 21 -7.61 25.80 -12.85
CA GLU A 21 -8.82 25.09 -12.40
C GLU A 21 -9.13 23.94 -13.35
N SER A 22 -9.77 22.88 -12.83
CA SER A 22 -10.03 21.67 -13.61
C SER A 22 -10.96 21.84 -14.79
N ASP A 23 -11.85 22.86 -14.75
CA ASP A 23 -12.76 23.22 -15.85
C ASP A 23 -12.04 23.69 -17.11
N VAL A 24 -10.83 24.25 -16.98
CA VAL A 24 -9.99 24.63 -18.14
C VAL A 24 -9.59 23.42 -18.98
N PHE A 25 -9.52 22.24 -18.36
CA PHE A 25 -9.14 20.99 -19.02
C PHE A 25 -10.36 20.20 -19.55
N GLU A 26 -11.57 20.72 -19.33
CA GLU A 26 -12.76 20.08 -19.84
C GLU A 26 -13.00 20.42 -21.32
N GLY A 27 -13.48 19.46 -22.09
CA GLY A 27 -13.89 19.70 -23.48
C GLY A 27 -12.80 19.68 -24.53
N TRP A 28 -11.52 19.43 -24.14
CA TRP A 28 -10.48 19.18 -25.12
C TRP A 28 -10.55 17.75 -25.66
N ALA A 29 -9.96 17.50 -26.85
CA ALA A 29 -9.77 16.17 -27.42
C ALA A 29 -8.39 16.09 -28.04
N GLY A 30 -7.66 15.02 -27.75
CA GLY A 30 -6.30 14.82 -28.25
C GLY A 30 -5.91 13.36 -28.31
N SER A 31 -4.80 13.07 -28.94
CA SER A 31 -4.23 11.70 -29.06
C SER A 31 -3.06 11.45 -28.12
N PHE A 32 -2.61 12.48 -27.42
CA PHE A 32 -1.43 12.42 -26.56
C PHE A 32 -1.58 13.43 -25.41
N LEU A 33 -1.25 13.00 -24.22
CA LEU A 33 -1.17 13.84 -23.01
C LEU A 33 0.21 13.65 -22.37
N TYR A 34 0.93 14.74 -22.15
CA TYR A 34 2.12 14.75 -21.32
C TYR A 34 1.87 15.61 -20.08
N ILE A 35 2.12 15.06 -18.91
CA ILE A 35 2.03 15.76 -17.63
C ILE A 35 3.47 15.92 -17.11
N ASP A 36 3.90 17.16 -16.97
CA ASP A 36 5.20 17.53 -16.41
C ASP A 36 4.99 17.93 -14.94
N GLU A 37 5.54 17.12 -14.05
CA GLU A 37 5.33 17.14 -12.62
C GLU A 37 3.87 16.83 -12.18
N PRO A 38 3.68 16.37 -10.94
CA PRO A 38 2.38 15.93 -10.46
C PRO A 38 1.31 17.02 -10.51
N CYS A 39 0.15 16.73 -11.08
CA CYS A 39 -1.04 17.55 -11.00
C CYS A 39 -2.06 16.98 -10.00
N ARG A 40 -3.05 17.79 -9.64
CA ARG A 40 -4.19 17.30 -8.85
C ARG A 40 -4.96 16.21 -9.60
N ARG A 41 -5.53 15.28 -8.86
CA ARG A 41 -6.26 14.14 -9.42
C ARG A 41 -7.48 14.55 -10.28
N ASP A 42 -8.19 15.61 -9.89
CA ASP A 42 -9.32 16.15 -10.66
C ASP A 42 -8.91 16.65 -12.06
N ILE A 43 -7.75 17.34 -12.15
CA ILE A 43 -7.16 17.75 -13.42
C ILE A 43 -6.81 16.52 -14.28
N TYR A 44 -6.17 15.52 -13.69
CA TYR A 44 -5.86 14.29 -14.41
C TYR A 44 -7.10 13.63 -15.00
N ILE A 45 -8.19 13.52 -14.21
CA ILE A 45 -9.46 12.93 -14.68
C ILE A 45 -10.07 13.75 -15.83
N ALA A 46 -10.06 15.09 -15.72
CA ALA A 46 -10.52 15.97 -16.81
C ALA A 46 -9.69 15.77 -18.09
N CYS A 47 -8.37 15.66 -17.94
CA CYS A 47 -7.46 15.45 -19.07
C CYS A 47 -7.64 14.10 -19.76
N ILE A 48 -7.70 12.98 -19.02
CA ILE A 48 -7.82 11.65 -19.65
C ILE A 48 -9.14 11.46 -20.37
N ARG A 49 -10.20 12.18 -19.98
CA ARG A 49 -11.47 12.20 -20.70
C ARG A 49 -11.29 12.63 -22.15
N GLY A 50 -10.42 13.61 -22.41
CA GLY A 50 -10.14 14.11 -23.77
C GLY A 50 -9.40 13.11 -24.66
N LEU A 51 -8.91 12.00 -24.13
CA LEU A 51 -8.23 10.93 -24.87
C LEU A 51 -9.16 9.79 -25.29
N VAL A 52 -10.40 9.74 -24.76
CA VAL A 52 -11.32 8.58 -24.92
C VAL A 52 -11.63 8.33 -26.39
N ASP A 53 -11.94 9.37 -27.16
CA ASP A 53 -12.34 9.23 -28.56
C ASP A 53 -11.19 8.78 -29.50
N THR A 54 -9.96 9.04 -29.10
CA THR A 54 -8.77 8.74 -29.90
C THR A 54 -8.00 7.51 -29.40
N ASN A 55 -8.40 6.93 -28.27
CA ASN A 55 -7.62 5.95 -27.54
C ASN A 55 -6.17 6.45 -27.31
N GLY A 56 -6.05 7.71 -26.93
CA GLY A 56 -4.79 8.43 -26.79
C GLY A 56 -3.93 7.91 -25.65
N LYS A 57 -2.67 8.33 -25.65
CA LYS A 57 -1.68 7.89 -24.66
C LYS A 57 -1.36 8.98 -23.66
N VAL A 58 -1.08 8.57 -22.42
CA VAL A 58 -0.64 9.44 -21.32
C VAL A 58 0.80 9.12 -20.96
N TYR A 59 1.59 10.17 -20.79
CA TYR A 59 2.93 10.10 -20.21
C TYR A 59 3.00 11.07 -19.04
N ILE A 60 3.56 10.63 -17.92
CA ILE A 60 3.73 11.43 -16.73
C ILE A 60 5.21 11.39 -16.35
N GLY A 61 5.86 12.54 -16.34
CA GLY A 61 7.19 12.74 -15.78
C GLY A 61 7.05 13.44 -14.44
N ALA A 62 7.44 12.79 -13.34
CA ALA A 62 7.13 13.31 -12.02
C ALA A 62 8.16 12.95 -10.95
N THR A 63 8.41 13.92 -10.07
CA THR A 63 9.01 13.67 -8.75
C THR A 63 7.88 13.67 -7.73
N LEU A 64 7.56 12.52 -7.15
CA LEU A 64 6.38 12.33 -6.29
C LEU A 64 6.57 12.94 -4.90
N LEU A 65 6.45 14.27 -4.81
CA LEU A 65 6.60 15.02 -3.55
C LEU A 65 5.31 15.08 -2.73
N LYS A 66 4.16 15.25 -3.37
CA LYS A 66 2.88 15.54 -2.70
C LYS A 66 1.69 14.71 -3.20
N GLU A 67 1.66 14.34 -4.47
CA GLU A 67 0.49 13.76 -5.12
C GLU A 67 0.51 12.22 -5.04
N ALA A 68 0.20 11.69 -3.88
CA ALA A 68 0.20 10.25 -3.59
C ALA A 68 -0.71 9.42 -4.51
N TRP A 69 -1.76 10.04 -5.12
CA TRP A 69 -2.70 9.36 -6.00
C TRP A 69 -2.03 8.77 -7.25
N ILE A 70 -0.94 9.37 -7.74
CA ILE A 70 -0.21 8.87 -8.92
C ILE A 70 0.36 7.48 -8.63
N ASP A 71 0.96 7.31 -7.46
CA ASP A 71 1.49 6.01 -7.05
C ASP A 71 0.35 5.01 -6.81
N GLN A 72 -0.69 5.42 -6.10
CA GLN A 72 -1.82 4.57 -5.73
C GLN A 72 -2.72 4.19 -6.91
N ASP A 73 -3.05 5.16 -7.77
CA ASP A 73 -4.01 4.95 -8.86
C ASP A 73 -3.37 4.50 -10.18
N ILE A 74 -2.07 4.75 -10.36
CA ILE A 74 -1.35 4.46 -11.61
C ILE A 74 -0.25 3.43 -11.39
N SER A 75 0.79 3.75 -10.60
CA SER A 75 1.95 2.87 -10.43
C SER A 75 1.56 1.53 -9.83
N ASP A 76 0.68 1.52 -8.84
CA ASP A 76 0.18 0.32 -8.19
C ASP A 76 -0.58 -0.59 -9.15
N LYS A 77 -1.36 -0.01 -10.05
CA LYS A 77 -2.11 -0.75 -11.08
C LYS A 77 -1.23 -1.26 -12.22
N ALA A 78 -0.03 -0.72 -12.40
CA ALA A 78 0.90 -1.19 -13.44
C ALA A 78 1.29 -2.66 -13.25
N ILE A 79 1.29 -3.15 -12.02
CA ILE A 79 1.61 -4.56 -11.71
C ILE A 79 0.55 -5.51 -12.26
N GLU A 80 -0.71 -5.08 -12.28
CA GLU A 80 -1.87 -5.89 -12.70
C GLU A 80 -2.30 -5.60 -14.15
N ASN A 81 -1.92 -4.45 -14.67
CA ASN A 81 -2.37 -3.95 -15.97
C ASN A 81 -1.20 -3.73 -16.93
N ASN A 82 -1.03 -4.64 -17.88
CA ASN A 82 0.00 -4.58 -18.92
C ASN A 82 -0.06 -3.33 -19.83
N SER A 83 -1.11 -2.50 -19.75
CA SER A 83 -1.21 -1.24 -20.49
C SER A 83 -0.52 -0.07 -19.77
N ILE A 84 -0.06 -0.26 -18.54
CA ILE A 84 0.65 0.74 -17.76
C ILE A 84 2.10 0.27 -17.60
N SER A 85 3.05 1.16 -17.86
CA SER A 85 4.48 0.94 -17.63
C SER A 85 5.04 2.05 -16.77
N THR A 86 5.84 1.69 -15.77
CA THR A 86 6.53 2.63 -14.90
C THR A 86 8.04 2.47 -15.08
N VAL A 87 8.74 3.59 -15.12
CA VAL A 87 10.21 3.64 -15.14
C VAL A 87 10.64 4.49 -13.95
N HIS A 88 11.48 3.92 -13.12
CA HIS A 88 12.07 4.62 -11.99
C HIS A 88 13.52 4.96 -12.30
N GLY A 89 13.95 6.18 -11.97
CA GLY A 89 15.32 6.63 -12.16
C GLY A 89 15.76 7.47 -10.96
N GLU A 90 16.98 7.25 -10.50
CA GLU A 90 17.62 8.02 -9.45
C GLU A 90 18.54 9.10 -10.05
N ILE A 91 18.90 10.11 -9.25
CA ILE A 91 19.79 11.17 -9.74
C ILE A 91 21.16 10.62 -10.17
N TYR A 92 21.61 9.54 -9.53
CA TYR A 92 22.88 8.87 -9.85
C TYR A 92 22.88 8.20 -11.23
N ASP A 93 21.72 7.81 -11.77
CA ASP A 93 21.59 7.22 -13.11
C ASP A 93 22.01 8.20 -14.20
N ASN A 94 21.99 9.52 -13.89
CA ASN A 94 22.36 10.57 -14.84
C ASN A 94 23.83 11.04 -14.68
N VAL A 95 24.60 10.42 -13.77
CA VAL A 95 26.02 10.70 -13.60
C VAL A 95 26.80 10.18 -14.80
N GLY A 96 27.58 11.06 -15.42
CA GLY A 96 28.31 10.78 -16.67
C GLY A 96 27.56 11.10 -17.95
N TYR A 97 26.25 11.40 -17.90
CA TYR A 97 25.44 11.82 -19.03
C TYR A 97 25.11 13.32 -19.00
N GLY A 98 24.87 13.88 -17.87
CA GLY A 98 24.56 15.31 -17.71
C GLY A 98 24.99 15.85 -16.36
N LEU A 99 25.24 14.96 -15.40
CA LEU A 99 25.64 15.31 -14.05
C LEU A 99 27.05 14.78 -13.74
N THR A 100 27.76 15.46 -12.87
CA THR A 100 29.00 14.98 -12.28
C THR A 100 28.71 14.40 -10.89
N LEU A 101 29.46 13.37 -10.49
CA LEU A 101 29.34 12.80 -9.14
C LEU A 101 29.57 13.85 -8.05
N GLU A 102 30.59 14.72 -8.25
CA GLU A 102 30.90 15.81 -7.34
C GLU A 102 29.71 16.78 -7.17
N GLY A 103 29.03 17.11 -8.27
CA GLY A 103 27.84 17.95 -8.27
C GLY A 103 26.67 17.31 -7.50
N VAL A 104 26.46 16.01 -7.69
CA VAL A 104 25.41 15.28 -6.97
C VAL A 104 25.73 15.21 -5.46
N GLU A 105 26.94 14.90 -5.06
CA GLU A 105 27.34 14.87 -3.64
C GLU A 105 27.28 16.27 -3.00
N ALA A 106 27.69 17.31 -3.71
CA ALA A 106 27.56 18.69 -3.24
C ALA A 106 26.09 19.12 -3.08
N PHE A 107 25.19 18.64 -3.93
CA PHE A 107 23.75 18.85 -3.77
C PHE A 107 23.19 18.07 -2.58
N LYS A 108 23.54 16.78 -2.48
CA LYS A 108 23.11 15.90 -1.38
C LYS A 108 23.50 16.44 -0.01
N SER A 109 24.69 17.04 0.12
CA SER A 109 25.18 17.61 1.38
C SER A 109 24.36 18.80 1.90
N LYS A 110 23.50 19.39 1.07
CA LYS A 110 22.62 20.52 1.43
C LYS A 110 21.19 20.07 1.82
N LEU A 111 20.89 18.80 1.67
CA LEU A 111 19.58 18.23 1.90
C LEU A 111 19.50 17.59 3.29
N ASN A 112 18.32 17.64 3.91
CA ASN A 112 18.02 16.81 5.07
C ASN A 112 17.72 15.37 4.62
N GLU A 113 17.57 14.45 5.58
CA GLU A 113 17.38 13.03 5.31
C GLU A 113 16.14 12.75 4.43
N ASP A 114 15.01 13.39 4.72
CA ASP A 114 13.77 13.23 3.94
C ASP A 114 13.91 13.77 2.52
N GLU A 115 14.59 14.89 2.36
CA GLU A 115 14.90 15.45 1.05
C GLU A 115 15.87 14.58 0.25
N ILE A 116 16.82 13.93 0.91
CA ILE A 116 17.72 12.96 0.27
C ILE A 116 16.91 11.80 -0.29
N GLN A 117 16.02 11.22 0.50
CA GLN A 117 15.18 10.12 0.05
C GLN A 117 14.36 10.52 -1.18
N THR A 118 13.79 11.72 -1.17
CA THR A 118 12.88 12.16 -2.23
C THR A 118 13.60 12.68 -3.46
N ARG A 119 14.65 13.47 -3.30
CA ARG A 119 15.29 14.19 -4.41
C ARG A 119 16.49 13.46 -5.01
N ILE A 120 17.14 12.59 -4.25
CA ILE A 120 18.28 11.78 -4.71
C ILE A 120 17.79 10.40 -5.17
N TYR A 121 17.01 9.71 -4.31
CA TYR A 121 16.56 8.34 -4.56
C TYR A 121 15.15 8.26 -5.12
N VAL A 122 14.48 9.40 -5.34
CA VAL A 122 13.12 9.51 -5.90
C VAL A 122 12.10 8.66 -5.14
N ILE A 123 12.33 8.48 -3.84
CA ILE A 123 11.35 7.87 -2.94
C ILE A 123 10.30 8.92 -2.59
N PRO A 124 9.02 8.70 -2.87
CA PRO A 124 7.97 9.68 -2.63
C PRO A 124 7.98 10.24 -1.21
N ALA A 125 7.84 11.58 -1.06
CA ALA A 125 7.91 12.25 0.24
C ALA A 125 6.87 11.75 1.25
N TYR A 126 5.69 11.33 0.79
CA TYR A 126 4.67 10.72 1.64
C TYR A 126 5.09 9.33 2.16
N LYS A 127 6.09 8.67 1.54
CA LYS A 127 6.70 7.43 2.06
C LYS A 127 7.77 7.70 3.11
N ALA A 128 8.34 8.90 3.18
CA ALA A 128 9.30 9.29 4.21
C ALA A 128 8.66 9.32 5.63
N GLY A 129 7.34 9.56 5.70
CA GLY A 129 6.56 9.47 6.94
C GLY A 129 5.91 8.12 7.21
N LEU A 130 6.20 7.08 6.43
CA LEU A 130 5.61 5.76 6.64
C LEU A 130 6.08 5.13 7.95
N VAL A 131 5.13 4.61 8.70
CA VAL A 131 5.40 3.81 9.90
C VAL A 131 6.15 2.53 9.52
N THR A 132 5.78 1.96 8.38
CA THR A 132 6.36 0.73 7.86
C THR A 132 6.63 0.88 6.36
N PRO A 133 7.89 1.09 5.94
CA PRO A 133 8.23 1.25 4.54
C PRO A 133 8.18 -0.11 3.82
N LEU A 134 7.10 -0.34 3.08
CA LEU A 134 6.93 -1.52 2.25
C LEU A 134 7.49 -1.24 0.84
N ASP A 135 8.53 -1.96 0.46
CA ASP A 135 9.08 -1.94 -0.90
C ASP A 135 8.34 -3.00 -1.73
N ARG A 136 7.63 -2.57 -2.77
CA ARG A 136 6.78 -3.47 -3.56
C ARG A 136 7.55 -4.53 -4.30
N GLU A 137 8.70 -4.20 -4.86
CA GLU A 137 9.52 -5.13 -5.62
C GLU A 137 10.14 -6.23 -4.75
N LYS A 138 10.39 -5.92 -3.47
CA LYS A 138 11.03 -6.84 -2.53
C LYS A 138 10.04 -7.63 -1.69
N HIS A 139 8.93 -6.99 -1.28
CA HIS A 139 8.04 -7.55 -0.26
C HIS A 139 6.75 -8.13 -0.84
N ILE A 140 6.32 -7.70 -2.05
CA ILE A 140 5.09 -8.21 -2.66
C ILE A 140 5.46 -9.28 -3.67
N ILE A 141 4.94 -10.47 -3.45
CA ILE A 141 5.26 -11.64 -4.27
C ILE A 141 3.99 -12.26 -4.84
N LYS A 142 4.15 -12.93 -5.97
CA LYS A 142 3.07 -13.72 -6.54
C LYS A 142 2.70 -14.86 -5.60
N ARG A 143 1.39 -15.09 -5.42
CA ARG A 143 0.88 -16.19 -4.61
C ARG A 143 1.44 -17.55 -5.10
N PHE A 144 1.85 -18.35 -4.17
CA PHE A 144 2.17 -19.78 -4.37
C PHE A 144 1.30 -20.67 -3.46
N GLU A 145 1.29 -21.95 -3.68
CA GLU A 145 0.55 -22.89 -2.85
C GLU A 145 1.22 -23.06 -1.48
N VAL A 146 0.51 -22.68 -0.43
CA VAL A 146 0.99 -22.76 0.95
C VAL A 146 0.92 -24.22 1.42
N SER A 147 2.03 -24.76 1.91
CA SER A 147 2.06 -26.10 2.48
C SER A 147 1.18 -26.21 3.72
N SER A 148 0.36 -27.24 3.78
CA SER A 148 -0.46 -27.56 4.96
C SER A 148 0.35 -27.94 6.22
N LEU A 149 1.66 -28.12 6.08
CA LEU A 149 2.56 -28.37 7.22
C LEU A 149 3.04 -27.06 7.88
N TRP A 150 2.93 -25.94 7.20
CA TRP A 150 3.39 -24.66 7.74
C TRP A 150 2.36 -24.07 8.68
N PRO A 151 2.77 -23.58 9.86
CA PRO A 151 1.86 -22.97 10.82
C PRO A 151 1.33 -21.63 10.31
N VAL A 152 0.03 -21.41 10.49
CA VAL A 152 -0.66 -20.18 10.14
C VAL A 152 -1.13 -19.49 11.42
N ASP A 153 -0.72 -18.27 11.63
CA ASP A 153 -1.25 -17.37 12.64
C ASP A 153 -2.37 -16.51 12.02
N ILE A 154 -3.45 -16.29 12.77
CA ILE A 154 -4.56 -15.45 12.34
C ILE A 154 -4.68 -14.30 13.31
N ALA A 155 -4.72 -13.07 12.80
CA ALA A 155 -4.98 -11.87 13.57
C ALA A 155 -6.35 -11.30 13.19
N ILE A 156 -7.09 -10.83 14.21
CA ILE A 156 -8.44 -10.29 14.06
C ILE A 156 -8.47 -8.90 14.67
N ASP A 157 -8.72 -7.89 13.85
CA ASP A 157 -9.08 -6.55 14.27
C ASP A 157 -10.59 -6.36 14.15
N VAL A 158 -11.23 -6.06 15.26
CA VAL A 158 -12.68 -5.90 15.34
C VAL A 158 -13.05 -4.45 15.55
N HIS A 159 -14.02 -3.99 14.77
CA HIS A 159 -14.51 -2.64 14.87
C HIS A 159 -16.05 -2.62 15.02
N PRO A 160 -16.62 -1.81 15.92
CA PRO A 160 -18.06 -1.83 16.18
C PRO A 160 -18.92 -1.23 15.05
N LYS A 161 -18.34 -0.42 14.18
CA LYS A 161 -19.05 0.32 13.10
C LYS A 161 -18.46 0.11 11.71
N GLU A 162 -17.21 -0.30 11.62
CA GLU A 162 -16.48 -0.50 10.37
C GLU A 162 -16.40 -1.99 10.01
N ALA A 163 -15.79 -2.31 8.89
CA ALA A 163 -15.58 -3.69 8.51
C ALA A 163 -14.62 -4.39 9.48
N GLN A 164 -14.85 -5.67 9.73
CA GLN A 164 -13.95 -6.54 10.46
C GLN A 164 -12.76 -6.88 9.57
N HIS A 165 -11.56 -6.90 10.10
CA HIS A 165 -10.34 -7.23 9.38
C HIS A 165 -9.70 -8.49 9.97
N ILE A 166 -9.44 -9.48 9.11
CA ILE A 166 -8.83 -10.76 9.50
C ILE A 166 -7.66 -11.00 8.57
N MET A 167 -6.48 -11.16 9.14
CA MET A 167 -5.25 -11.40 8.40
C MET A 167 -4.69 -12.80 8.72
N PHE A 168 -4.18 -13.48 7.72
CA PHE A 168 -3.56 -14.80 7.84
C PHE A 168 -2.08 -14.68 7.48
N MET A 169 -1.22 -15.10 8.39
CA MET A 169 0.22 -15.12 8.20
C MET A 169 0.77 -16.52 8.36
N VAL A 170 1.41 -17.05 7.33
CA VAL A 170 2.07 -18.35 7.38
C VAL A 170 3.57 -18.17 7.60
N THR A 171 4.16 -19.06 8.38
CA THR A 171 5.62 -19.12 8.60
C THR A 171 6.18 -20.40 8.00
N ASN A 172 7.18 -20.29 7.10
CA ASN A 172 7.85 -21.44 6.52
C ASN A 172 8.96 -22.01 7.43
N PRO A 173 9.55 -23.18 7.13
CA PRO A 173 10.62 -23.77 7.94
C PRO A 173 11.89 -22.92 8.06
N ASN A 174 12.13 -22.01 7.12
CA ASN A 174 13.26 -21.07 7.13
C ASN A 174 12.94 -19.78 7.88
N ASN A 175 11.80 -19.72 8.60
CA ASN A 175 11.32 -18.55 9.34
C ASN A 175 10.94 -17.34 8.48
N PHE A 176 10.76 -17.51 7.17
CA PHE A 176 10.11 -16.48 6.35
C PHE A 176 8.61 -16.46 6.61
N LYS A 177 8.06 -15.26 6.71
CA LYS A 177 6.65 -15.00 6.97
C LYS A 177 5.97 -14.47 5.73
N TYR A 178 4.76 -14.93 5.48
CA TYR A 178 3.96 -14.50 4.33
C TYR A 178 2.56 -14.14 4.80
N VAL A 179 2.15 -12.89 4.62
CA VAL A 179 0.73 -12.53 4.69
C VAL A 179 0.07 -13.19 3.49
N CYS A 180 -0.65 -14.28 3.75
CA CYS A 180 -1.06 -15.21 2.72
C CYS A 180 -2.56 -15.16 2.41
N ASP A 181 -3.36 -14.51 3.26
CA ASP A 181 -4.79 -14.31 3.04
C ASP A 181 -5.32 -13.17 3.89
N GLU A 182 -6.43 -12.58 3.46
CA GLU A 182 -7.17 -11.57 4.20
C GLU A 182 -8.67 -11.75 4.02
N ILE A 183 -9.45 -11.35 5.02
CA ILE A 183 -10.91 -11.29 4.95
C ILE A 183 -11.34 -9.95 5.51
N ILE A 184 -12.16 -9.22 4.77
CA ILE A 184 -12.70 -7.94 5.18
C ILE A 184 -14.21 -7.98 4.95
N GLY A 185 -14.97 -7.57 5.94
CA GLY A 185 -16.42 -7.57 5.82
C GLY A 185 -17.14 -7.20 7.10
N HIS A 186 -18.45 -7.06 7.00
CA HIS A 186 -19.31 -6.72 8.12
C HIS A 186 -19.99 -7.97 8.65
N GLY A 187 -19.95 -8.15 9.97
CA GLY A 187 -20.61 -9.29 10.62
C GLY A 187 -20.38 -9.27 12.14
N ASP A 188 -21.09 -10.13 12.81
CA ASP A 188 -20.92 -10.37 14.24
C ASP A 188 -19.83 -11.42 14.53
N GLY A 189 -19.64 -11.77 15.80
CA GLY A 189 -18.62 -12.75 16.19
C GLY A 189 -18.80 -14.13 15.56
N TYR A 190 -20.02 -14.56 15.32
CA TYR A 190 -20.29 -15.84 14.65
C TYR A 190 -19.93 -15.79 13.16
N TRP A 191 -20.20 -14.67 12.49
CA TRP A 191 -19.78 -14.44 11.11
C TRP A 191 -18.24 -14.49 10.99
N ILE A 192 -17.51 -13.81 11.91
CA ILE A 192 -16.05 -13.83 11.92
C ILE A 192 -15.52 -15.26 12.02
N ALA A 193 -16.01 -16.03 12.98
CA ALA A 193 -15.60 -17.43 13.18
C ALA A 193 -15.93 -18.28 11.94
N ASP A 194 -17.12 -18.13 11.36
CA ASP A 194 -17.54 -18.86 10.16
C ASP A 194 -16.63 -18.57 8.96
N GLN A 195 -16.28 -17.28 8.74
CA GLN A 195 -15.36 -16.89 7.66
C GLN A 195 -13.96 -17.49 7.85
N ILE A 196 -13.44 -17.47 9.06
CA ILE A 196 -12.15 -18.12 9.40
C ILE A 196 -12.20 -19.59 9.09
N ILE A 197 -13.20 -20.31 9.60
CA ILE A 197 -13.33 -21.75 9.42
C ILE A 197 -13.49 -22.13 7.94
N LYS A 198 -14.29 -21.40 7.19
CA LYS A 198 -14.43 -21.57 5.73
C LYS A 198 -13.11 -21.42 5.02
N ARG A 199 -12.37 -20.34 5.32
CA ARG A 199 -11.08 -20.07 4.70
C ARG A 199 -10.04 -21.15 5.04
N VAL A 200 -9.96 -21.54 6.30
CA VAL A 200 -9.07 -22.60 6.80
C VAL A 200 -9.34 -23.93 6.05
N LYS A 201 -10.60 -24.30 5.88
CA LYS A 201 -10.99 -25.53 5.15
C LYS A 201 -10.65 -25.45 3.65
N ILE A 202 -10.97 -24.35 3.00
CA ILE A 202 -10.73 -24.15 1.55
C ILE A 202 -9.23 -24.17 1.24
N ARG A 203 -8.41 -23.54 2.08
CA ARG A 203 -6.97 -23.44 1.90
C ARG A 203 -6.17 -24.57 2.54
N ASN A 204 -6.83 -25.44 3.29
CA ASN A 204 -6.18 -26.52 4.07
C ASN A 204 -5.08 -25.98 5.01
N TYR A 205 -5.36 -24.84 5.68
CA TYR A 205 -4.40 -24.21 6.60
C TYR A 205 -4.27 -24.97 7.91
N ARG A 206 -3.04 -25.14 8.38
CA ARG A 206 -2.73 -25.63 9.72
C ARG A 206 -2.63 -24.44 10.68
N ILE A 207 -3.67 -24.22 11.48
CA ILE A 207 -3.71 -23.11 12.43
C ILE A 207 -2.76 -23.37 13.59
N ASN A 208 -1.93 -22.37 13.88
CA ASN A 208 -1.07 -22.33 15.06
C ASN A 208 -1.77 -21.58 16.20
N ARG A 209 -2.21 -20.35 15.95
CA ARG A 209 -2.94 -19.52 16.93
C ARG A 209 -3.88 -18.56 16.23
N ILE A 210 -4.89 -18.10 16.96
CA ILE A 210 -5.83 -17.05 16.55
C ILE A 210 -5.80 -15.97 17.64
N ILE A 211 -5.42 -14.76 17.26
CA ILE A 211 -5.27 -13.62 18.15
C ILE A 211 -6.28 -12.53 17.80
N ILE A 212 -6.75 -11.79 18.79
CA ILE A 212 -7.72 -10.72 18.59
C ILE A 212 -7.35 -9.48 19.41
N ASP A 213 -7.70 -8.30 18.93
CA ASP A 213 -7.51 -7.05 19.67
C ASP A 213 -8.20 -7.13 21.05
N PRO A 214 -7.53 -6.70 22.13
CA PRO A 214 -8.10 -6.67 23.46
C PRO A 214 -9.41 -5.87 23.61
N LEU A 215 -9.68 -4.91 22.72
CA LEU A 215 -10.95 -4.15 22.70
C LEU A 215 -12.17 -5.04 22.45
N ALA A 216 -11.98 -6.21 21.84
CA ALA A 216 -13.04 -7.20 21.63
C ALA A 216 -13.69 -7.71 22.91
N LYS A 217 -13.01 -7.61 24.07
CA LYS A 217 -13.54 -8.01 25.38
C LYS A 217 -14.72 -7.14 25.84
N GLY A 218 -14.85 -5.91 25.27
CA GLY A 218 -15.96 -5.01 25.63
C GLY A 218 -15.95 -4.54 27.09
N ASP A 219 -16.89 -3.69 27.43
CA ASP A 219 -17.19 -3.33 28.83
C ASP A 219 -17.93 -4.45 29.54
N SER A 220 -17.65 -4.61 30.84
CA SER A 220 -18.24 -5.61 31.75
C SER A 220 -19.78 -5.59 31.83
N ASN A 221 -20.45 -4.63 31.21
CA ASN A 221 -21.91 -4.49 31.16
C ASN A 221 -22.58 -5.09 29.93
N ASN A 222 -21.82 -5.68 28.99
CA ASN A 222 -22.39 -6.31 27.79
C ASN A 222 -22.49 -7.82 27.99
N PRO A 223 -23.69 -8.43 27.92
CA PRO A 223 -23.93 -9.84 28.31
C PRO A 223 -23.20 -10.88 27.42
N GLN A 224 -22.62 -10.48 26.29
CA GLN A 224 -21.70 -11.32 25.51
C GLN A 224 -20.78 -10.41 24.67
N SER A 225 -19.51 -10.36 25.02
CA SER A 225 -18.50 -9.66 24.24
C SER A 225 -18.26 -10.32 22.89
N LEU A 226 -17.71 -9.57 21.92
CA LEU A 226 -17.29 -10.16 20.64
C LEU A 226 -16.27 -11.27 20.85
N PHE A 227 -15.37 -11.11 21.81
CA PHE A 227 -14.39 -12.12 22.20
C PHE A 227 -15.07 -13.45 22.59
N GLU A 228 -16.11 -13.40 23.44
CA GLU A 228 -16.80 -14.62 23.88
C GLU A 228 -17.53 -15.30 22.73
N LYS A 229 -18.24 -14.55 21.87
CA LYS A 229 -18.95 -15.12 20.71
C LYS A 229 -18.01 -15.79 19.71
N ILE A 230 -16.90 -15.11 19.37
CA ILE A 230 -15.90 -15.67 18.46
C ILE A 230 -15.24 -16.89 19.10
N GLY A 231 -14.86 -16.79 20.39
CA GLY A 231 -14.21 -17.87 21.13
C GLY A 231 -15.08 -19.12 21.23
N GLU A 232 -16.37 -18.97 21.57
CA GLU A 232 -17.34 -20.08 21.62
C GLU A 232 -17.48 -20.75 20.24
N ALA A 233 -17.63 -19.97 19.18
CA ALA A 233 -17.78 -20.50 17.83
C ALA A 233 -16.51 -21.22 17.34
N LEU A 234 -15.33 -20.72 17.63
CA LEU A 234 -14.05 -21.33 17.28
C LEU A 234 -13.76 -22.57 18.12
N TRP A 235 -14.16 -22.57 19.40
CA TRP A 235 -13.99 -23.71 20.28
C TRP A 235 -14.69 -24.97 19.78
N ALA A 236 -15.85 -24.81 19.14
CA ALA A 236 -16.59 -25.91 18.52
C ALA A 236 -15.77 -26.64 17.43
N TYR A 237 -14.72 -26.02 16.90
CA TYR A 237 -13.78 -26.60 15.94
C TYR A 237 -12.40 -26.91 16.55
N GLY A 238 -12.25 -26.79 17.87
CA GLY A 238 -11.02 -27.09 18.60
C GLY A 238 -9.97 -25.98 18.56
N TYR A 239 -10.35 -24.75 18.21
CA TYR A 239 -9.43 -23.61 18.19
C TYR A 239 -9.63 -22.71 19.42
N LEU A 240 -8.51 -22.22 19.95
CA LEU A 240 -8.48 -21.23 21.02
C LEU A 240 -8.32 -19.83 20.45
N LEU A 241 -9.02 -18.87 21.06
CA LEU A 241 -8.87 -17.44 20.79
C LEU A 241 -8.01 -16.82 21.89
N GLU A 242 -6.92 -16.17 21.48
CA GLU A 242 -5.98 -15.47 22.36
C GLU A 242 -6.16 -13.96 22.23
N VAL A 243 -5.77 -13.22 23.27
CA VAL A 243 -5.78 -11.75 23.23
C VAL A 243 -4.38 -11.27 22.85
N ALA A 244 -4.33 -10.34 21.89
CA ALA A 244 -3.08 -9.73 21.45
C ALA A 244 -2.42 -8.89 22.57
N CYS A 245 -1.10 -8.79 22.52
CA CYS A 245 -0.36 -7.82 23.31
C CYS A 245 -0.48 -6.43 22.68
N LYS A 246 -0.77 -5.39 23.50
CA LYS A 246 -0.96 -3.99 23.01
C LYS A 246 0.32 -3.15 22.94
N ASP A 247 1.46 -3.73 22.81
CA ASP A 247 2.70 -2.97 22.60
C ASP A 247 2.87 -2.63 21.12
N LYS A 248 2.20 -1.54 20.70
CA LYS A 248 2.21 -1.06 19.31
C LYS A 248 3.61 -0.65 18.84
N GLU A 249 4.39 -0.01 19.71
CA GLU A 249 5.76 0.41 19.35
C GLU A 249 6.66 -0.78 19.09
N GLN A 250 6.59 -1.80 19.95
CA GLN A 250 7.35 -3.03 19.75
C GLN A 250 6.90 -3.80 18.53
N GLY A 251 5.60 -3.82 18.22
CA GLY A 251 5.05 -4.41 17.01
C GLY A 251 5.62 -3.75 15.75
N ILE A 252 5.68 -2.42 15.70
CA ILE A 252 6.28 -1.66 14.59
C ILE A 252 7.77 -1.99 14.44
N ILE A 253 8.52 -2.01 15.54
CA ILE A 253 9.96 -2.35 15.51
C ILE A 253 10.16 -3.76 14.95
N MET A 254 9.36 -4.73 15.40
CA MET A 254 9.44 -6.11 14.92
C MET A 254 9.10 -6.21 13.43
N MET A 255 8.02 -5.57 12.97
CA MET A 255 7.61 -5.57 11.57
C MET A 255 8.69 -4.93 10.69
N ASN A 256 9.20 -3.76 11.07
CA ASN A 256 10.29 -3.10 10.36
C ASN A 256 11.57 -3.94 10.36
N GLY A 257 11.86 -4.68 11.43
CA GLY A 257 12.96 -5.63 11.49
C GLY A 257 12.80 -6.80 10.51
N LEU A 258 11.58 -7.30 10.33
CA LEU A 258 11.27 -8.38 9.37
C LEU A 258 11.33 -7.91 7.91
N LEU A 259 11.01 -6.64 7.66
CA LEU A 259 11.12 -6.04 6.33
C LEU A 259 12.56 -5.67 5.95
N ARG A 260 13.42 -5.40 6.94
CA ARG A 260 14.83 -5.02 6.73
C ARG A 260 15.73 -6.09 7.32
N THR A 261 16.29 -6.96 6.50
CA THR A 261 17.28 -7.93 6.96
C THR A 261 18.70 -7.48 6.61
N GLU A 262 19.69 -7.96 7.35
CA GLU A 262 21.11 -7.60 7.19
C GLU A 262 21.66 -7.85 5.78
N ASN A 263 21.08 -8.79 5.04
CA ASN A 263 21.50 -9.16 3.68
C ASN A 263 20.57 -8.59 2.59
N ASN A 264 19.76 -7.59 2.89
CA ASN A 264 18.76 -7.03 1.98
C ASN A 264 17.68 -8.04 1.51
N ILE A 265 17.56 -9.19 2.19
CA ILE A 265 16.52 -10.19 1.95
C ILE A 265 15.48 -10.03 3.05
N PRO A 266 14.26 -9.60 2.73
CA PRO A 266 13.21 -9.46 3.74
C PRO A 266 12.79 -10.82 4.30
N ALA A 267 12.35 -10.83 5.55
CA ALA A 267 11.79 -12.01 6.19
C ALA A 267 10.25 -11.99 6.23
N LEU A 268 9.62 -10.88 5.82
CA LEU A 268 8.18 -10.70 5.70
C LEU A 268 7.81 -10.34 4.27
N PHE A 269 6.86 -11.10 3.73
CA PHE A 269 6.32 -10.94 2.38
C PHE A 269 4.80 -10.87 2.41
N PHE A 270 4.23 -10.28 1.38
CA PHE A 270 2.79 -10.21 1.15
C PHE A 270 2.46 -10.86 -0.18
N PHE A 271 1.44 -11.69 -0.20
CA PHE A 271 0.92 -12.14 -1.48
C PHE A 271 0.20 -11.00 -2.19
N ASN A 272 0.40 -10.88 -3.49
CA ASN A 272 -0.10 -9.77 -4.31
C ASN A 272 -1.63 -9.60 -4.29
N ASP A 273 -2.38 -10.60 -3.88
CA ASP A 273 -3.83 -10.58 -3.72
C ASP A 273 -4.32 -10.23 -2.30
N CYS A 274 -3.40 -9.99 -1.34
CA CYS A 274 -3.70 -9.34 -0.06
C CYS A 274 -3.70 -7.81 -0.23
N THR A 275 -4.60 -7.32 -1.08
CA THR A 275 -4.57 -5.95 -1.59
C THR A 275 -4.85 -4.90 -0.52
N GLU A 276 -5.76 -5.20 0.42
CA GLU A 276 -6.10 -4.26 1.46
C GLU A 276 -5.02 -4.18 2.54
N SER A 277 -4.40 -5.31 2.92
CA SER A 277 -3.23 -5.32 3.82
C SER A 277 -2.09 -4.49 3.23
N ILE A 278 -1.77 -4.69 1.96
CA ILE A 278 -0.73 -3.93 1.25
C ILE A 278 -1.06 -2.43 1.24
N LYS A 279 -2.32 -2.07 0.92
CA LYS A 279 -2.77 -0.67 0.85
C LYS A 279 -2.69 0.03 2.19
N GLN A 280 -3.17 -0.61 3.26
CA GLN A 280 -3.19 0.00 4.59
C GLN A 280 -1.78 0.17 5.15
N ILE A 281 -0.90 -0.81 4.99
CA ILE A 281 0.51 -0.70 5.41
C ILE A 281 1.24 0.39 4.63
N ASN A 282 1.05 0.48 3.31
CA ASN A 282 1.63 1.54 2.48
C ASN A 282 1.03 2.93 2.74
N GLY A 283 -0.16 3.00 3.33
CA GLY A 283 -0.81 4.24 3.71
C GLY A 283 -0.62 4.65 5.17
N TRP A 284 0.06 3.83 5.97
CA TRP A 284 0.19 4.07 7.39
C TRP A 284 1.32 5.05 7.69
N LEU A 285 0.93 6.25 8.11
CA LEU A 285 1.81 7.40 8.29
C LEU A 285 1.94 7.78 9.77
N TYR A 286 3.07 8.37 10.13
CA TYR A 286 3.18 9.13 11.38
C TYR A 286 2.42 10.46 11.29
N ASP A 287 1.90 10.91 12.42
CA ASP A 287 1.39 12.28 12.58
C ASP A 287 2.54 13.27 12.86
N ASP A 288 2.20 14.56 12.95
CA ASP A 288 3.18 15.63 13.22
C ASP A 288 3.86 15.52 14.59
N ASN A 289 3.35 14.65 15.47
CA ASN A 289 3.91 14.36 16.79
C ASN A 289 4.74 13.05 16.82
N GLY A 290 4.98 12.44 15.66
CA GLY A 290 5.70 11.19 15.54
C GLY A 290 4.94 9.95 16.02
N LYS A 291 3.61 10.01 16.11
CA LYS A 291 2.76 8.87 16.44
C LYS A 291 2.07 8.33 15.19
N PRO A 292 1.91 7.01 15.05
CA PRO A 292 1.15 6.43 13.95
C PRO A 292 -0.28 6.98 13.90
N LYS A 293 -0.70 7.46 12.73
CA LYS A 293 -2.08 7.94 12.51
C LYS A 293 -3.07 6.80 12.64
N LYS A 294 -4.21 7.08 13.27
CA LYS A 294 -5.33 6.14 13.41
C LYS A 294 -6.32 6.34 12.25
N VAL A 295 -5.89 6.07 11.04
CA VAL A 295 -6.74 6.16 9.83
C VAL A 295 -6.37 5.00 8.92
N ASN A 296 -7.32 4.12 8.65
CA ASN A 296 -7.15 2.93 7.81
C ASN A 296 -5.96 2.06 8.25
N ASP A 297 -5.80 1.82 9.55
CA ASP A 297 -4.66 1.12 10.13
C ASP A 297 -4.98 -0.32 10.61
N HIS A 298 -6.19 -0.82 10.37
CA HIS A 298 -6.67 -2.11 10.85
C HIS A 298 -5.79 -3.30 10.47
N GLN A 299 -5.38 -3.39 9.20
CA GLN A 299 -4.47 -4.46 8.76
C GLN A 299 -3.03 -4.22 9.22
N ALA A 300 -2.65 -2.99 9.45
CA ALA A 300 -1.32 -2.65 9.95
C ALA A 300 -1.19 -2.92 11.47
N GLU A 301 -2.30 -2.88 12.21
CA GLU A 301 -2.35 -3.22 13.64
C GLU A 301 -2.49 -4.73 13.90
N ASN A 302 -2.91 -5.53 12.91
CA ASN A 302 -2.94 -6.99 12.94
C ASN A 302 -1.53 -7.60 12.84
#